data_9d42108981d98962482dc540ff8ed880
#
_entry.id   9d42108981d98962482dc540ff8ed880
#
_cell.length_a   1.000
_cell.length_b   1.000
_cell.length_c   1.000
_cell.angle_alpha   90.00
_cell.angle_beta   90.00
_cell.angle_gamma   90.00
#
_symmetry.space_group_name_H-M   'P 1'
#
loop_
_entity.id
_entity.type
_entity.pdbx_description
1 polymer ?
#
loop_
_entity_poly.entity_id
_entity_poly.type
_entity_poly.pdbx_seq_one_letter_code
_entity_poly.pdbx_strand_id
1 'polypeptide(L)'
;KLGELGIIFCSISEAVKEHPELVKKYIGTVVPTSDNFFSALNSAVFTDGSFCYIPKGVKCPMELSTYFRINQAGTGQFERTLLIADEGSYVSYLEGCTAPMRDENQLHAAVVELIAMDDAEIKYSTVQNWYPGDANGVGGVFNFVTKRGICHNRSKISWTQVETGSAVTWKYPSCILKGD
;
A
#
# COMPACT_ATOMS: atom_id res chain seq x y z
N LYS A 1 -16.45 14.46 8.48
CA LYS A 1 -17.33 13.43 7.86
C LYS A 1 -16.79 12.01 8.06
N LEU A 2 -15.53 11.70 7.69
CA LEU A 2 -14.97 10.35 7.89
C LEU A 2 -14.83 10.01 9.39
N GLY A 3 -14.30 10.94 10.18
CA GLY A 3 -14.16 10.77 11.63
C GLY A 3 -15.48 10.57 12.39
N GLU A 4 -16.59 11.16 11.92
CA GLU A 4 -17.93 10.95 12.50
C GLU A 4 -18.40 9.51 12.35
N LEU A 5 -17.87 8.78 11.36
CA LEU A 5 -18.10 7.36 11.13
C LEU A 5 -17.05 6.47 11.83
N GLY A 6 -16.09 7.08 12.55
CA GLY A 6 -14.97 6.38 13.16
C GLY A 6 -13.92 5.87 12.17
N ILE A 7 -14.00 6.30 10.90
CA ILE A 7 -12.98 5.95 9.90
C ILE A 7 -11.71 6.73 10.19
N ILE A 8 -10.59 6.01 10.25
CA ILE A 8 -9.25 6.59 10.35
C ILE A 8 -8.61 6.52 8.97
N PHE A 9 -8.17 7.68 8.47
CA PHE A 9 -7.42 7.77 7.22
C PHE A 9 -6.39 8.88 7.35
N CYS A 10 -5.14 8.51 7.48
CA CYS A 10 -4.03 9.42 7.76
C CYS A 10 -2.70 8.83 7.26
N SER A 11 -1.61 9.56 7.44
CA SER A 11 -0.28 9.00 7.21
C SER A 11 0.05 7.92 8.25
N ILE A 12 0.93 6.97 7.91
CA ILE A 12 1.33 5.95 8.89
C ILE A 12 2.14 6.55 10.04
N SER A 13 2.88 7.63 9.79
CA SER A 13 3.60 8.36 10.83
C SER A 13 2.69 9.05 11.83
N GLU A 14 1.52 9.53 11.39
CA GLU A 14 0.46 10.04 12.26
C GLU A 14 -0.21 8.90 13.03
N ALA A 15 -0.55 7.79 12.33
CA ALA A 15 -1.18 6.64 12.97
C ALA A 15 -0.33 6.03 14.09
N VAL A 16 1.00 5.99 13.95
CA VAL A 16 1.92 5.53 15.00
C VAL A 16 1.79 6.37 16.28
N LYS A 17 1.48 7.65 16.16
CA LYS A 17 1.34 8.57 17.31
C LYS A 17 -0.07 8.54 17.88
N GLU A 18 -1.08 8.62 17.03
CA GLU A 18 -2.46 8.81 17.45
C GLU A 18 -3.22 7.48 17.67
N HIS A 19 -2.78 6.40 16.99
CA HIS A 19 -3.42 5.09 17.01
C HIS A 19 -2.42 3.93 17.19
N PRO A 20 -1.46 4.02 18.16
CA PRO A 20 -0.35 3.07 18.28
C PRO A 20 -0.79 1.62 18.46
N GLU A 21 -1.90 1.39 19.16
CA GLU A 21 -2.38 0.03 19.44
C GLU A 21 -2.91 -0.67 18.15
N LEU A 22 -3.57 0.09 17.26
CA LEU A 22 -3.99 -0.45 15.96
C LEU A 22 -2.79 -0.76 15.08
N VAL A 23 -1.83 0.17 15.01
CA VAL A 23 -0.62 -0.04 14.21
C VAL A 23 0.14 -1.26 14.71
N LYS A 24 0.44 -1.35 16.02
CA LYS A 24 1.15 -2.50 16.62
C LYS A 24 0.44 -3.83 16.38
N LYS A 25 -0.90 -3.83 16.41
CA LYS A 25 -1.68 -5.06 16.22
C LYS A 25 -1.57 -5.62 14.81
N TYR A 26 -1.43 -4.77 13.80
CA TYR A 26 -1.61 -5.20 12.41
C TYR A 26 -0.37 -5.06 11.53
N ILE A 27 0.53 -4.11 11.79
CA ILE A 27 1.71 -3.90 10.94
C ILE A 27 2.63 -5.13 10.93
N GLY A 28 3.06 -5.53 9.74
CA GLY A 28 3.96 -6.68 9.58
C GLY A 28 3.28 -8.04 9.77
N THR A 29 1.98 -8.09 10.00
CA THR A 29 1.24 -9.36 10.18
C THR A 29 0.90 -10.05 8.86
N VAL A 30 0.83 -9.29 7.78
CA VAL A 30 0.51 -9.78 6.43
C VAL A 30 1.75 -9.85 5.55
N VAL A 31 2.64 -8.86 5.67
CA VAL A 31 3.96 -8.85 5.02
C VAL A 31 5.04 -8.83 6.11
N PRO A 32 5.47 -10.00 6.60
CA PRO A 32 6.55 -10.07 7.58
C PRO A 32 7.89 -9.70 6.93
N THR A 33 8.90 -9.37 7.75
CA THR A 33 10.26 -9.08 7.29
C THR A 33 10.91 -10.24 6.55
N SER A 34 10.43 -11.45 6.76
CA SER A 34 10.89 -12.69 6.11
C SER A 34 10.25 -12.97 4.76
N ASP A 35 9.29 -12.14 4.29
CA ASP A 35 8.59 -12.38 3.02
C ASP A 35 9.58 -12.36 1.83
N ASN A 36 10.37 -11.31 1.73
CA ASN A 36 11.43 -11.18 0.74
C ASN A 36 12.42 -10.06 1.12
N PHE A 37 13.52 -9.94 0.36
CA PHE A 37 14.57 -8.95 0.60
C PHE A 37 14.03 -7.51 0.66
N PHE A 38 13.16 -7.13 -0.29
CA PHE A 38 12.65 -5.74 -0.36
C PHE A 38 11.62 -5.44 0.74
N SER A 39 10.89 -6.44 1.22
CA SER A 39 10.02 -6.27 2.39
C SER A 39 10.83 -6.09 3.68
N ALA A 40 11.95 -6.80 3.81
CA ALA A 40 12.89 -6.62 4.90
C ALA A 40 13.51 -5.22 4.88
N LEU A 41 13.97 -4.79 3.70
CA LEU A 41 14.53 -3.45 3.50
C LEU A 41 13.49 -2.37 3.81
N ASN A 42 12.27 -2.48 3.25
CA ASN A 42 11.19 -1.55 3.56
C ASN A 42 10.94 -1.48 5.07
N SER A 43 10.82 -2.61 5.74
CA SER A 43 10.55 -2.67 7.20
C SER A 43 11.64 -1.99 8.03
N ALA A 44 12.88 -1.95 7.54
CA ALA A 44 14.00 -1.31 8.23
C ALA A 44 14.05 0.21 8.05
N VAL A 45 13.55 0.72 6.90
CA VAL A 45 13.81 2.11 6.50
C VAL A 45 12.55 2.91 6.11
N PHE A 46 11.36 2.33 6.08
CA PHE A 46 10.16 3.11 5.80
C PHE A 46 9.97 4.20 6.85
N THR A 47 9.58 5.39 6.41
CA THR A 47 9.36 6.54 7.30
C THR A 47 7.93 7.03 7.25
N ASP A 48 7.24 6.75 6.16
CA ASP A 48 5.85 7.15 5.98
C ASP A 48 5.11 6.19 5.04
N GLY A 49 3.85 6.50 4.79
CA GLY A 49 2.93 5.73 3.97
C GLY A 49 1.49 6.06 4.32
N SER A 50 0.59 5.13 4.07
CA SER A 50 -0.84 5.34 4.30
C SER A 50 -1.38 4.38 5.35
N PHE A 51 -2.19 4.89 6.25
CA PHE A 51 -2.95 4.11 7.22
C PHE A 51 -4.45 4.32 7.04
N CYS A 52 -5.19 3.23 6.94
CA CYS A 52 -6.63 3.27 6.82
C CYS A 52 -7.28 2.19 7.71
N TYR A 53 -8.22 2.59 8.55
CA TYR A 53 -9.05 1.68 9.33
C TYR A 53 -10.53 2.01 9.14
N ILE A 54 -11.30 1.02 8.70
CA ILE A 54 -12.75 1.12 8.55
C ILE A 54 -13.40 0.31 9.65
N PRO A 55 -14.18 0.94 10.56
CA PRO A 55 -14.80 0.24 11.68
C PRO A 55 -15.84 -0.79 11.24
N LYS A 56 -16.14 -1.73 12.15
CA LYS A 56 -17.13 -2.79 11.96
C LYS A 56 -18.46 -2.25 11.44
N GLY A 57 -18.95 -2.86 10.35
CA GLY A 57 -20.23 -2.55 9.71
C GLY A 57 -20.27 -1.23 8.93
N VAL A 58 -19.20 -0.44 8.94
CA VAL A 58 -19.15 0.85 8.24
C VAL A 58 -18.87 0.66 6.76
N LYS A 59 -19.70 1.26 5.92
CA LYS A 59 -19.45 1.38 4.47
C LYS A 59 -18.87 2.77 4.21
N CYS A 60 -17.60 2.82 3.77
CA CYS A 60 -16.97 4.10 3.45
C CYS A 60 -17.75 4.80 2.34
N PRO A 61 -18.23 6.05 2.56
CA PRO A 61 -19.17 6.69 1.65
C PRO A 61 -18.53 7.26 0.37
N MET A 62 -17.22 7.20 0.28
CA MET A 62 -16.46 7.72 -0.87
C MET A 62 -15.20 6.88 -1.09
N GLU A 63 -14.65 6.94 -2.29
CA GLU A 63 -13.32 6.40 -2.55
C GLU A 63 -12.27 7.24 -1.80
N LEU A 64 -11.37 6.58 -1.11
CA LEU A 64 -10.20 7.20 -0.50
C LEU A 64 -9.03 7.15 -1.47
N SER A 65 -8.17 8.15 -1.46
CA SER A 65 -7.03 8.14 -2.36
C SER A 65 -5.78 8.71 -1.71
N THR A 66 -4.63 8.11 -2.04
CA THR A 66 -3.29 8.61 -1.69
C THR A 66 -2.46 8.74 -2.95
N TYR A 67 -1.64 9.77 -3.00
CA TYR A 67 -0.73 10.00 -4.11
C TYR A 67 0.69 10.16 -3.60
N PHE A 68 1.59 9.29 -4.07
CA PHE A 68 3.00 9.32 -3.74
C PHE A 68 3.83 9.80 -4.93
N ARG A 69 4.80 10.66 -4.66
CA ARG A 69 5.69 11.18 -5.69
C ARG A 69 7.13 11.22 -5.20
N ILE A 70 8.03 10.58 -5.95
CA ILE A 70 9.47 10.71 -5.74
C ILE A 70 9.95 12.03 -6.33
N ASN A 71 10.38 12.98 -5.51
CA ASN A 71 10.78 14.30 -5.96
C ASN A 71 12.28 14.56 -5.92
N GLN A 72 13.02 13.85 -5.06
CA GLN A 72 14.43 14.10 -4.82
C GLN A 72 15.30 13.16 -5.64
N ALA A 73 16.37 13.69 -6.24
CA ALA A 73 17.40 12.91 -6.93
C ALA A 73 18.23 12.09 -5.93
N GLY A 74 18.78 10.95 -6.37
CA GLY A 74 19.65 10.11 -5.55
C GLY A 74 18.98 9.49 -4.32
N THR A 75 17.64 9.41 -4.31
CA THR A 75 16.88 8.85 -3.18
C THR A 75 16.01 7.69 -3.61
N GLY A 76 15.78 6.76 -2.68
CA GLY A 76 14.74 5.75 -2.78
C GLY A 76 13.46 6.18 -2.05
N GLN A 77 12.33 5.62 -2.47
CA GLN A 77 11.06 5.76 -1.77
C GLN A 77 10.66 4.41 -1.17
N PHE A 78 10.43 4.42 0.14
CA PHE A 78 10.10 3.24 0.95
C PHE A 78 8.81 3.53 1.71
N GLU A 79 7.69 3.39 1.06
CA GLU A 79 6.38 3.60 1.69
C GLU A 79 5.78 2.30 2.17
N ARG A 80 4.91 2.40 3.19
CA ARG A 80 4.14 1.28 3.70
C ARG A 80 2.68 1.66 3.86
N THR A 81 1.81 0.95 3.14
CA THR A 81 0.36 1.10 3.24
C THR A 81 -0.21 -0.02 4.09
N LEU A 82 -0.96 0.33 5.14
CA LEU A 82 -1.70 -0.60 5.99
C LEU A 82 -3.18 -0.23 5.97
N LEU A 83 -4.02 -1.11 5.41
CA LEU A 83 -5.45 -0.92 5.31
C LEU A 83 -6.20 -2.07 5.98
N ILE A 84 -7.02 -1.75 6.97
CA ILE A 84 -7.84 -2.68 7.72
C ILE A 84 -9.32 -2.37 7.48
N ALA A 85 -10.06 -3.33 6.95
CA ALA A 85 -11.51 -3.32 6.87
C ALA A 85 -12.05 -4.29 7.93
N ASP A 86 -12.64 -3.74 8.99
CA ASP A 86 -13.21 -4.54 10.10
C ASP A 86 -14.48 -5.27 9.65
N GLU A 87 -15.02 -6.16 10.47
CA GLU A 87 -16.14 -7.05 10.14
C GLU A 87 -17.29 -6.32 9.43
N GLY A 88 -17.72 -6.84 8.29
CA GLY A 88 -18.84 -6.32 7.52
C GLY A 88 -18.64 -4.93 6.93
N SER A 89 -17.42 -4.37 6.97
CA SER A 89 -17.13 -3.03 6.44
C SER A 89 -16.85 -3.04 4.92
N TYR A 90 -16.74 -1.86 4.34
CA TYR A 90 -16.43 -1.67 2.92
C TYR A 90 -15.56 -0.44 2.70
N VAL A 91 -14.58 -0.56 1.81
CA VAL A 91 -13.78 0.57 1.32
C VAL A 91 -13.35 0.38 -0.13
N SER A 92 -13.37 1.48 -0.89
CA SER A 92 -12.66 1.63 -2.16
C SER A 92 -11.49 2.56 -1.95
N TYR A 93 -10.29 2.12 -2.36
CA TYR A 93 -9.05 2.84 -2.16
C TYR A 93 -8.24 2.91 -3.45
N LEU A 94 -7.79 4.11 -3.81
CA LEU A 94 -6.95 4.36 -4.98
C LEU A 94 -5.58 4.87 -4.54
N GLU A 95 -4.52 4.22 -4.99
CA GLU A 95 -3.14 4.65 -4.79
C GLU A 95 -2.53 5.09 -6.13
N GLY A 96 -2.03 6.30 -6.18
CA GLY A 96 -1.28 6.83 -7.30
C GLY A 96 0.19 7.00 -6.96
N CYS A 97 1.09 6.59 -7.87
CA CYS A 97 2.52 6.78 -7.69
C CYS A 97 3.16 7.26 -8.98
N THR A 98 4.06 8.25 -8.87
CA THR A 98 4.85 8.73 -10.01
C THR A 98 6.26 9.16 -9.58
N ALA A 99 7.16 9.21 -10.57
CA ALA A 99 8.47 9.82 -10.42
C ALA A 99 8.80 10.69 -11.64
N PRO A 100 9.58 11.78 -11.50
CA PRO A 100 10.07 12.55 -12.63
C PRO A 100 11.09 11.76 -13.44
N MET A 101 11.27 12.13 -14.70
CA MET A 101 12.33 11.62 -15.58
C MET A 101 13.68 12.11 -15.08
N ARG A 102 14.63 11.20 -14.89
CA ARG A 102 15.99 11.51 -14.44
C ARG A 102 17.01 10.59 -15.12
N ASP A 103 18.23 11.08 -15.28
CA ASP A 103 19.36 10.34 -15.88
C ASP A 103 20.02 9.37 -14.89
N GLU A 104 19.50 9.24 -13.69
CA GLU A 104 19.92 8.29 -12.67
C GLU A 104 18.78 7.36 -12.29
N ASN A 105 19.12 6.12 -11.88
CA ASN A 105 18.12 5.18 -11.42
C ASN A 105 17.55 5.59 -10.07
N GLN A 106 16.26 5.37 -9.88
CA GLN A 106 15.55 5.60 -8.63
C GLN A 106 14.93 4.29 -8.15
N LEU A 107 15.01 4.03 -6.85
CA LEU A 107 14.41 2.85 -6.23
C LEU A 107 13.07 3.21 -5.60
N HIS A 108 12.03 2.48 -5.99
CA HIS A 108 10.75 2.45 -5.30
C HIS A 108 10.55 1.05 -4.72
N ALA A 109 10.55 0.93 -3.39
CA ALA A 109 10.37 -0.33 -2.69
C ALA A 109 9.26 -0.19 -1.65
N ALA A 110 8.03 -0.50 -2.07
CA ALA A 110 6.83 -0.33 -1.25
C ALA A 110 6.31 -1.65 -0.68
N VAL A 111 5.58 -1.55 0.43
CA VAL A 111 4.83 -2.66 1.02
C VAL A 111 3.38 -2.25 1.20
N VAL A 112 2.46 -3.13 0.79
CA VAL A 112 1.02 -2.96 1.01
C VAL A 112 0.47 -4.17 1.75
N GLU A 113 -0.15 -3.91 2.89
CA GLU A 113 -0.83 -4.89 3.73
C GLU A 113 -2.33 -4.59 3.77
N LEU A 114 -3.15 -5.51 3.29
CA LEU A 114 -4.61 -5.41 3.36
C LEU A 114 -5.17 -6.49 4.28
N ILE A 115 -6.07 -6.10 5.17
CA ILE A 115 -6.73 -7.02 6.10
C ILE A 115 -8.24 -6.84 5.95
N ALA A 116 -8.90 -7.85 5.37
CA ALA A 116 -10.36 -7.91 5.28
C ALA A 116 -10.87 -8.92 6.31
N MET A 117 -11.51 -8.41 7.37
CA MET A 117 -12.15 -9.24 8.39
C MET A 117 -13.42 -9.91 7.85
N ASP A 118 -14.11 -10.71 8.66
CA ASP A 118 -15.32 -11.42 8.25
C ASP A 118 -16.34 -10.49 7.56
N ASP A 119 -16.86 -10.92 6.42
CA ASP A 119 -17.85 -10.19 5.61
C ASP A 119 -17.38 -8.79 5.10
N ALA A 120 -16.10 -8.45 5.23
CA ALA A 120 -15.57 -7.18 4.76
C ALA A 120 -15.22 -7.21 3.27
N GLU A 121 -15.27 -6.04 2.62
CA GLU A 121 -14.86 -5.89 1.23
C GLU A 121 -13.87 -4.73 1.07
N ILE A 122 -12.73 -5.00 0.43
CA ILE A 122 -11.74 -4.02 0.04
C ILE A 122 -11.61 -4.01 -1.49
N LYS A 123 -11.82 -2.86 -2.12
CA LYS A 123 -11.39 -2.60 -3.49
C LYS A 123 -10.13 -1.76 -3.45
N TYR A 124 -9.02 -2.31 -3.90
CA TYR A 124 -7.74 -1.63 -3.91
C TYR A 124 -7.24 -1.45 -5.35
N SER A 125 -7.17 -0.21 -5.78
CA SER A 125 -6.72 0.15 -7.11
C SER A 125 -5.40 0.90 -7.06
N THR A 126 -4.47 0.60 -8.00
CA THR A 126 -3.25 1.39 -8.16
C THR A 126 -3.09 1.87 -9.60
N VAL A 127 -2.67 3.13 -9.72
CA VAL A 127 -2.23 3.71 -10.99
C VAL A 127 -0.80 4.20 -10.80
N GLN A 128 0.13 3.55 -11.49
CA GLN A 128 1.55 3.89 -11.40
C GLN A 128 2.09 4.24 -12.78
N ASN A 129 2.70 5.41 -12.87
CA ASN A 129 3.31 5.90 -14.10
C ASN A 129 4.76 6.28 -13.82
N TRP A 130 5.67 5.43 -14.28
CA TRP A 130 7.08 5.53 -14.04
C TRP A 130 7.87 5.89 -15.30
N TYR A 131 9.08 6.38 -15.13
CA TYR A 131 10.02 6.58 -16.21
C TYR A 131 10.84 5.30 -16.46
N PRO A 132 10.89 4.76 -17.69
CA PRO A 132 11.62 3.52 -17.97
C PRO A 132 13.14 3.71 -18.17
N GLY A 133 13.62 4.93 -18.21
CA GLY A 133 14.96 5.28 -18.71
C GLY A 133 14.92 5.79 -20.15
N ASP A 134 16.03 6.28 -20.63
CA ASP A 134 16.19 6.74 -22.02
C ASP A 134 16.42 5.58 -23.01
N ALA A 135 16.57 5.91 -24.28
CA ALA A 135 16.81 4.92 -25.35
C ALA A 135 18.13 4.15 -25.19
N ASN A 136 19.07 4.64 -24.38
CA ASN A 136 20.35 4.01 -24.08
C ASN A 136 20.30 3.21 -22.75
N GLY A 137 19.15 3.17 -22.08
CA GLY A 137 18.97 2.50 -20.79
C GLY A 137 19.51 3.31 -19.60
N VAL A 138 19.69 4.62 -19.77
CA VAL A 138 20.13 5.51 -18.68
C VAL A 138 18.95 6.01 -17.88
N GLY A 139 19.05 5.97 -16.56
CA GLY A 139 17.99 6.38 -15.65
C GLY A 139 16.88 5.33 -15.48
N GLY A 140 15.72 5.80 -15.08
CA GLY A 140 14.53 4.97 -14.90
C GLY A 140 14.32 4.48 -13.47
N VAL A 141 13.11 4.01 -13.19
CA VAL A 141 12.68 3.56 -11.86
C VAL A 141 12.77 2.05 -11.76
N PHE A 142 13.41 1.58 -10.69
CA PHE A 142 13.32 0.19 -10.23
C PHE A 142 12.15 0.09 -9.24
N ASN A 143 11.10 -0.60 -9.65
CA ASN A 143 9.83 -0.65 -8.94
C ASN A 143 9.60 -2.03 -8.33
N PHE A 144 9.92 -2.16 -7.04
CA PHE A 144 9.79 -3.40 -6.27
C PHE A 144 8.68 -3.25 -5.23
N VAL A 145 7.54 -3.91 -5.44
CA VAL A 145 6.38 -3.77 -4.55
C VAL A 145 5.88 -5.12 -4.07
N THR A 146 5.82 -5.27 -2.76
CA THR A 146 5.24 -6.44 -2.10
C THR A 146 3.83 -6.10 -1.63
N LYS A 147 2.82 -6.75 -2.20
CA LYS A 147 1.41 -6.57 -1.82
C LYS A 147 0.82 -7.88 -1.34
N ARG A 148 0.30 -7.90 -0.11
CA ARG A 148 -0.38 -9.06 0.46
C ARG A 148 -1.70 -8.64 1.07
N GLY A 149 -2.72 -9.47 0.89
CA GLY A 149 -3.99 -9.34 1.58
C GLY A 149 -4.32 -10.59 2.38
N ILE A 150 -4.96 -10.44 3.54
CA ILE A 150 -5.61 -11.53 4.26
C ILE A 150 -7.11 -11.38 4.09
N CYS A 151 -7.76 -12.46 3.64
CA CYS A 151 -9.22 -12.58 3.58
C CYS A 151 -9.68 -13.55 4.67
N HIS A 152 -10.48 -13.04 5.61
CA HIS A 152 -11.19 -13.85 6.60
C HIS A 152 -12.53 -14.37 6.02
N ASN A 153 -13.40 -14.96 6.85
CA ASN A 153 -14.63 -15.62 6.37
C ASN A 153 -15.49 -14.68 5.51
N ARG A 154 -15.90 -15.16 4.33
CA ARG A 154 -16.78 -14.46 3.39
C ARG A 154 -16.31 -13.04 3.01
N SER A 155 -15.06 -12.71 3.25
CA SER A 155 -14.50 -11.40 2.88
C SER A 155 -13.98 -11.39 1.45
N LYS A 156 -13.78 -10.19 0.91
CA LYS A 156 -13.36 -10.02 -0.47
C LYS A 156 -12.31 -8.91 -0.60
N ILE A 157 -11.23 -9.21 -1.30
CA ILE A 157 -10.24 -8.23 -1.75
C ILE A 157 -10.20 -8.24 -3.27
N SER A 158 -10.40 -7.08 -3.89
CA SER A 158 -10.25 -6.88 -5.33
C SER A 158 -9.01 -6.04 -5.59
N TRP A 159 -8.06 -6.59 -6.36
CA TRP A 159 -6.87 -5.89 -6.82
C TRP A 159 -7.07 -5.39 -8.25
N THR A 160 -6.87 -4.10 -8.47
CA THR A 160 -6.79 -3.52 -9.82
C THR A 160 -5.49 -2.75 -9.95
N GLN A 161 -4.67 -3.08 -10.94
CA GLN A 161 -3.40 -2.40 -11.17
C GLN A 161 -3.27 -1.94 -12.60
N VAL A 162 -2.99 -0.65 -12.77
CA VAL A 162 -2.54 -0.07 -14.03
C VAL A 162 -1.13 0.45 -13.82
N GLU A 163 -0.21 -0.03 -14.63
CA GLU A 163 1.20 0.27 -14.47
C GLU A 163 1.87 0.48 -15.81
N THR A 164 2.56 1.59 -15.92
CA THR A 164 3.28 1.99 -17.14
C THR A 164 4.69 2.42 -16.81
N GLY A 165 5.60 2.19 -17.73
CA GLY A 165 7.01 2.58 -17.59
C GLY A 165 7.78 1.67 -16.65
N SER A 166 8.70 2.26 -15.89
CA SER A 166 9.78 1.65 -15.10
C SER A 166 10.85 0.94 -15.91
N ALA A 167 12.11 1.01 -15.43
CA ALA A 167 13.22 0.23 -15.99
C ALA A 167 13.09 -1.25 -15.61
N VAL A 168 12.66 -1.52 -14.38
CA VAL A 168 12.36 -2.88 -13.89
C VAL A 168 11.14 -2.81 -12.98
N THR A 169 10.19 -3.69 -13.20
CA THR A 169 9.07 -3.91 -12.28
C THR A 169 9.11 -5.31 -11.72
N TRP A 170 9.06 -5.41 -10.40
CA TRP A 170 8.91 -6.65 -9.69
C TRP A 170 7.80 -6.54 -8.65
N LYS A 171 6.64 -7.11 -8.97
CA LYS A 171 5.43 -7.04 -8.15
C LYS A 171 4.81 -8.40 -7.92
N TYR A 172 4.38 -8.64 -6.69
CA TYR A 172 3.62 -9.84 -6.34
C TYR A 172 2.39 -9.51 -5.50
N PRO A 173 1.26 -9.15 -6.09
CA PRO A 173 0.02 -9.13 -5.35
C PRO A 173 -0.43 -10.56 -5.05
N SER A 174 -0.83 -10.82 -3.82
CA SER A 174 -1.42 -12.09 -3.44
C SER A 174 -2.42 -11.94 -2.29
N CYS A 175 -3.32 -12.93 -2.15
CA CYS A 175 -4.23 -13.02 -1.03
C CYS A 175 -4.02 -14.33 -0.28
N ILE A 176 -4.01 -14.23 1.05
CA ILE A 176 -4.00 -15.36 1.98
C ILE A 176 -5.44 -15.59 2.40
N LEU A 177 -6.02 -16.70 2.00
CA LEU A 177 -7.39 -17.06 2.36
C LEU A 177 -7.37 -17.77 3.71
N LYS A 178 -8.01 -17.20 4.72
CA LYS A 178 -8.06 -17.70 6.10
C LYS A 178 -9.43 -18.21 6.50
N GLY A 179 -10.44 -17.92 5.69
CA GLY A 179 -11.82 -18.28 5.96
C GLY A 179 -12.43 -19.17 4.88
N ASP A 180 -13.67 -19.55 5.13
CA ASP A 180 -14.53 -20.31 4.22
C ASP A 180 -15.22 -19.38 3.22
#